data_e94d7b3c6369fb5c5ff27bdf4271b99f
#
_entry.id   e94d7b3c6369fb5c5ff27bdf4271b99f
#
_cell.length_a   1.000
_cell.length_b   1.000
_cell.length_c   1.000
_cell.angle_alpha   90.00
_cell.angle_beta   90.00
_cell.angle_gamma   90.00
#
_symmetry.space_group_name_H-M   'P 1'
#
loop_
_entity.id
_entity.type
_entity.pdbx_description
1 polymer ?
#
loop_
_entity_poly.entity_id
_entity_poly.type
_entity_poly.pdbx_seq_one_letter_code
_entity_poly.pdbx_strand_id
1 'polypeptide(L)'
;MDLNGDMIRGHIDTIILLSLVDGDKDSNEIRKNIEDRSDNKFSVKQGTFYSAMQRLVKQSLIKEYRSSATDGIRRKYFSLTEKGEKLVENNRKEWLESKEVIDTLVDTVQEKPENDLMMRTEDFPIPSENPYESPALSAENAQKIDEKSIENLPEDAYDTH
;
A
#
# COMPACT_ATOMS: atom_id res chain seq x y z
N MET A 1 -8.17 -2.98 -7.82
CA MET A 1 -7.17 -2.06 -7.25
C MET A 1 -6.89 -2.56 -5.85
N ASP A 2 -5.75 -3.20 -5.63
CA ASP A 2 -5.42 -3.72 -4.30
C ASP A 2 -5.02 -2.53 -3.42
N LEU A 3 -5.79 -2.32 -2.36
CA LEU A 3 -5.45 -1.34 -1.33
C LEU A 3 -4.05 -1.64 -0.80
N ASN A 4 -3.19 -0.60 -0.73
CA ASN A 4 -1.89 -0.76 -0.11
C ASN A 4 -2.06 -1.23 1.34
N GLY A 5 -1.85 -2.53 1.58
CA GLY A 5 -2.06 -3.16 2.88
C GLY A 5 -1.25 -2.52 4.01
N ASP A 6 -0.25 -1.70 3.70
CA ASP A 6 0.59 -1.05 4.71
C ASP A 6 -0.17 0.03 5.49
N MET A 7 -1.06 0.77 4.84
CA MET A 7 -1.91 1.77 5.52
C MET A 7 -2.90 1.12 6.50
N ILE A 8 -3.35 -0.10 6.17
CA ILE A 8 -4.36 -0.81 6.98
C ILE A 8 -3.70 -1.64 8.09
N ARG A 9 -2.43 -2.04 7.93
CA ARG A 9 -1.73 -2.90 8.91
C ARG A 9 -1.68 -2.33 10.31
N GLY A 10 -1.57 -1.02 10.46
CA GLY A 10 -1.62 -0.35 11.75
C GLY A 10 -2.96 -0.48 12.47
N HIS A 11 -4.02 -0.81 11.75
CA HIS A 11 -5.40 -0.85 12.27
C HIS A 11 -5.97 -2.25 12.40
N ILE A 12 -5.16 -3.31 12.19
CA ILE A 12 -5.64 -4.71 12.20
C ILE A 12 -6.32 -5.07 13.53
N ASP A 13 -5.78 -4.65 14.65
CA ASP A 13 -6.37 -4.90 15.96
C ASP A 13 -7.77 -4.29 16.06
N THR A 14 -7.92 -3.04 15.67
CA THR A 14 -9.21 -2.33 15.63
C THR A 14 -10.19 -3.02 14.68
N ILE A 15 -9.74 -3.45 13.50
CA ILE A 15 -10.57 -4.13 12.49
C ILE A 15 -11.11 -5.46 13.06
N ILE A 16 -10.26 -6.24 13.74
CA ILE A 16 -10.67 -7.49 14.38
C ILE A 16 -11.69 -7.20 15.50
N LEU A 17 -11.43 -6.23 16.36
CA LEU A 17 -12.36 -5.85 17.42
C LEU A 17 -13.71 -5.39 16.85
N LEU A 18 -13.71 -4.59 15.79
CA LEU A 18 -14.92 -4.15 15.09
C LEU A 18 -15.73 -5.31 14.51
N SER A 19 -15.07 -6.41 14.10
CA SER A 19 -15.79 -7.58 13.59
C SER A 19 -16.54 -8.35 14.67
N LEU A 20 -16.20 -8.13 15.95
CA LEU A 20 -16.82 -8.76 17.10
C LEU A 20 -17.92 -7.90 17.76
N VAL A 21 -18.13 -6.67 17.31
CA VAL A 21 -19.17 -5.78 17.88
C VAL A 21 -20.58 -6.37 17.72
N ASP A 22 -20.82 -7.06 16.61
CA ASP A 22 -22.12 -7.65 16.28
C ASP A 22 -22.35 -9.02 16.95
N GLY A 23 -21.41 -9.48 17.77
CA GLY A 23 -21.50 -10.74 18.51
C GLY A 23 -20.25 -11.61 18.39
N ASP A 24 -20.31 -12.71 19.12
CA ASP A 24 -19.21 -13.69 19.23
C ASP A 24 -19.02 -14.44 17.92
N LYS A 25 -17.76 -14.64 17.52
CA LYS A 25 -17.39 -15.29 16.27
C LYS A 25 -16.21 -16.22 16.44
N ASP A 26 -16.16 -17.26 15.62
CA ASP A 26 -14.94 -18.06 15.47
C ASP A 26 -13.92 -17.37 14.53
N SER A 27 -12.70 -17.88 14.47
CA SER A 27 -11.62 -17.30 13.65
C SER A 27 -11.96 -17.18 12.17
N ASN A 28 -12.72 -18.13 11.62
CA ASN A 28 -13.09 -18.12 10.20
C ASN A 28 -14.19 -17.09 9.96
N GLU A 29 -15.15 -17.01 10.87
CA GLU A 29 -16.24 -16.03 10.81
C GLU A 29 -15.71 -14.60 10.92
N ILE A 30 -14.71 -14.35 11.79
CA ILE A 30 -14.05 -13.04 11.89
C ILE A 30 -13.39 -12.66 10.55
N ARG A 31 -12.60 -13.57 9.98
CA ARG A 31 -11.91 -13.31 8.71
C ARG A 31 -12.88 -13.07 7.57
N LYS A 32 -13.92 -13.91 7.48
CA LYS A 32 -14.98 -13.76 6.48
C LYS A 32 -15.72 -12.43 6.65
N ASN A 33 -16.05 -12.05 7.88
CA ASN A 33 -16.70 -10.76 8.15
C ASN A 33 -15.86 -9.55 7.69
N ILE A 34 -14.53 -9.63 7.88
CA ILE A 34 -13.61 -8.59 7.41
C ILE A 34 -13.59 -8.52 5.88
N GLU A 35 -13.53 -9.66 5.19
CA GLU A 35 -13.58 -9.75 3.73
C GLU A 35 -14.90 -9.23 3.18
N ASP A 36 -16.03 -9.70 3.71
CA ASP A 36 -17.37 -9.30 3.26
C ASP A 36 -17.61 -7.79 3.47
N ARG A 37 -17.24 -7.23 4.63
CA ARG A 37 -17.42 -5.80 4.94
C ARG A 37 -16.50 -4.87 4.15
N SER A 38 -15.43 -5.39 3.59
CA SER A 38 -14.52 -4.66 2.72
C SER A 38 -14.81 -4.85 1.23
N ASP A 39 -15.94 -5.47 0.86
CA ASP A 39 -16.25 -5.88 -0.52
C ASP A 39 -15.12 -6.69 -1.17
N ASN A 40 -14.48 -7.57 -0.39
CA ASN A 40 -13.30 -8.37 -0.77
C ASN A 40 -12.07 -7.54 -1.20
N LYS A 41 -12.03 -6.26 -0.82
CA LYS A 41 -10.87 -5.38 -1.11
C LYS A 41 -9.73 -5.56 -0.12
N PHE A 42 -10.00 -6.19 1.02
CA PHE A 42 -9.01 -6.42 2.06
C PHE A 42 -9.19 -7.79 2.71
N SER A 43 -8.08 -8.52 2.84
CA SER A 43 -8.01 -9.76 3.61
C SER A 43 -6.79 -9.76 4.53
N VAL A 44 -6.94 -10.33 5.72
CA VAL A 44 -5.84 -10.41 6.69
C VAL A 44 -5.06 -11.71 6.46
N LYS A 45 -3.75 -11.59 6.24
CA LYS A 45 -2.86 -12.75 6.14
C LYS A 45 -2.94 -13.59 7.42
N GLN A 46 -2.96 -14.91 7.28
CA GLN A 46 -3.17 -15.84 8.38
C GLN A 46 -2.22 -15.62 9.58
N GLY A 47 -0.93 -15.48 9.32
CA GLY A 47 0.07 -15.24 10.39
C GLY A 47 -0.18 -13.93 11.14
N THR A 48 -0.50 -12.86 10.42
CA THR A 48 -0.83 -11.55 11.00
C THR A 48 -2.10 -11.62 11.83
N PHE A 49 -3.13 -12.31 11.33
CA PHE A 49 -4.39 -12.51 12.03
C PHE A 49 -4.17 -13.21 13.37
N TYR A 50 -3.50 -14.38 13.38
CA TYR A 50 -3.28 -15.12 14.63
C TYR A 50 -2.40 -14.37 15.63
N SER A 51 -1.37 -13.64 15.15
CA SER A 51 -0.55 -12.81 16.02
C SER A 51 -1.35 -11.67 16.66
N ALA A 52 -2.26 -11.04 15.91
CA ALA A 52 -3.17 -10.04 16.43
C ALA A 52 -4.14 -10.63 17.46
N MET A 53 -4.78 -11.77 17.16
CA MET A 53 -5.68 -12.45 18.08
C MET A 53 -5.02 -12.78 19.42
N GLN A 54 -3.80 -13.33 19.40
CA GLN A 54 -3.03 -13.63 20.62
C GLN A 54 -2.75 -12.37 21.45
N ARG A 55 -2.38 -11.27 20.77
CA ARG A 55 -2.14 -9.97 21.42
C ARG A 55 -3.40 -9.43 22.06
N LEU A 56 -4.54 -9.47 21.37
CA LEU A 56 -5.82 -9.00 21.89
C LEU A 56 -6.30 -9.82 23.11
N VAL A 57 -6.12 -11.13 23.09
CA VAL A 57 -6.40 -11.99 24.25
C VAL A 57 -5.46 -11.64 25.41
N LYS A 58 -4.16 -11.51 25.17
CA LYS A 58 -3.16 -11.14 26.20
C LYS A 58 -3.46 -9.79 26.84
N GLN A 59 -3.98 -8.84 26.06
CA GLN A 59 -4.39 -7.52 26.54
C GLN A 59 -5.76 -7.51 27.22
N SER A 60 -6.43 -8.68 27.28
CA SER A 60 -7.79 -8.80 27.80
C SER A 60 -8.83 -7.92 27.09
N LEU A 61 -8.62 -7.67 25.79
CA LEU A 61 -9.56 -6.95 24.95
C LEU A 61 -10.64 -7.87 24.37
N ILE A 62 -10.27 -9.13 24.15
CA ILE A 62 -11.17 -10.22 23.80
C ILE A 62 -10.96 -11.38 24.74
N LYS A 63 -11.98 -12.17 24.94
CA LYS A 63 -11.93 -13.44 25.66
C LYS A 63 -12.21 -14.59 24.69
N GLU A 64 -11.55 -15.72 24.91
CA GLU A 64 -11.78 -16.93 24.15
C GLU A 64 -12.53 -17.97 24.99
N TYR A 65 -13.42 -18.70 24.35
CA TYR A 65 -14.09 -19.83 24.96
C TYR A 65 -14.38 -20.92 23.93
N ARG A 66 -14.65 -22.12 24.40
CA ARG A 66 -15.01 -23.23 23.52
C ARG A 66 -16.50 -23.52 23.63
N SER A 67 -17.16 -23.57 22.49
CA SER A 67 -18.55 -23.98 22.40
C SER A 67 -18.70 -25.09 21.37
N SER A 68 -19.68 -25.97 21.57
CA SER A 68 -20.08 -26.91 20.54
C SER A 68 -20.96 -26.15 19.55
N ALA A 69 -20.54 -26.12 18.30
CA ALA A 69 -21.41 -25.65 17.21
C ALA A 69 -22.59 -26.64 17.04
N THR A 70 -23.60 -26.23 16.33
CA THR A 70 -24.80 -27.02 16.02
C THR A 70 -24.47 -28.34 15.29
N ASP A 71 -23.31 -28.42 14.67
CA ASP A 71 -22.73 -29.60 14.01
C ASP A 71 -21.98 -30.55 14.96
N GLY A 72 -21.97 -30.28 16.28
CA GLY A 72 -21.27 -31.08 17.28
C GLY A 72 -19.77 -30.88 17.33
N ILE A 73 -19.20 -30.05 16.47
CA ILE A 73 -17.76 -29.76 16.42
C ILE A 73 -17.44 -28.69 17.46
N ARG A 74 -16.47 -28.95 18.34
CA ARG A 74 -15.99 -27.94 19.29
C ARG A 74 -15.18 -26.88 18.56
N ARG A 75 -15.68 -25.64 18.56
CA ARG A 75 -15.00 -24.47 17.99
C ARG A 75 -14.59 -23.50 19.07
N LYS A 76 -13.54 -22.75 18.80
CA LYS A 76 -13.08 -21.67 19.64
C LYS A 76 -13.73 -20.37 19.18
N TYR A 77 -14.52 -19.78 20.06
CA TYR A 77 -15.17 -18.50 19.86
C TYR A 77 -14.45 -17.39 20.59
N PHE A 78 -14.58 -16.20 20.08
CA PHE A 78 -14.04 -14.97 20.65
C PHE A 78 -15.16 -13.97 20.85
N SER A 79 -15.14 -13.27 21.99
CA SER A 79 -16.07 -12.19 22.29
C SER A 79 -15.32 -10.98 22.81
N LEU A 80 -15.89 -9.80 22.59
CA LEU A 80 -15.38 -8.56 23.18
C LEU A 80 -15.50 -8.60 24.70
N THR A 81 -14.55 -7.97 25.37
CA THR A 81 -14.67 -7.60 26.77
C THR A 81 -15.14 -6.15 26.88
N GLU A 82 -15.60 -5.74 28.04
CA GLU A 82 -15.91 -4.32 28.31
C GLU A 82 -14.74 -3.38 27.98
N LYS A 83 -13.51 -3.84 28.24
CA LYS A 83 -12.29 -3.10 27.89
C LYS A 83 -12.11 -3.00 26.37
N GLY A 84 -12.43 -4.09 25.65
CA GLY A 84 -12.40 -4.13 24.19
C GLY A 84 -13.43 -3.18 23.57
N GLU A 85 -14.64 -3.16 24.08
CA GLU A 85 -15.71 -2.25 23.63
C GLU A 85 -15.32 -0.78 23.77
N LYS A 86 -14.78 -0.39 24.93
CA LYS A 86 -14.29 0.96 25.17
C LYS A 86 -13.17 1.35 24.19
N LEU A 87 -12.25 0.41 23.92
CA LEU A 87 -11.16 0.65 22.97
C LEU A 87 -11.69 0.83 21.55
N VAL A 88 -12.64 0.01 21.12
CA VAL A 88 -13.29 0.15 19.81
C VAL A 88 -13.92 1.53 19.65
N GLU A 89 -14.64 1.98 20.66
CA GLU A 89 -15.29 3.31 20.62
C GLU A 89 -14.27 4.43 20.52
N ASN A 90 -13.19 4.38 21.28
CA ASN A 90 -12.12 5.37 21.22
C ASN A 90 -11.41 5.37 19.86
N ASN A 91 -11.00 4.19 19.38
CA ASN A 91 -10.34 4.06 18.09
C ASN A 91 -11.23 4.52 16.93
N ARG A 92 -12.54 4.34 17.03
CA ARG A 92 -13.49 4.86 16.04
C ARG A 92 -13.52 6.39 16.00
N LYS A 93 -13.49 7.02 17.17
CA LYS A 93 -13.43 8.51 17.26
C LYS A 93 -12.11 9.03 16.68
N GLU A 94 -10.99 8.47 17.12
CA GLU A 94 -9.67 8.83 16.61
C GLU A 94 -9.56 8.65 15.09
N TRP A 95 -10.15 7.60 14.56
CA TRP A 95 -10.18 7.36 13.11
C TRP A 95 -10.96 8.46 12.38
N LEU A 96 -12.14 8.83 12.87
CA LEU A 96 -12.95 9.87 12.26
C LEU A 96 -12.26 11.22 12.26
N GLU A 97 -11.62 11.59 13.38
CA GLU A 97 -10.83 12.81 13.50
C GLU A 97 -9.62 12.80 12.55
N SER A 98 -8.87 11.68 12.53
CA SER A 98 -7.72 11.53 11.62
C SER A 98 -8.13 11.59 10.15
N LYS A 99 -9.27 10.99 9.81
CA LYS A 99 -9.81 11.02 8.45
C LYS A 99 -10.14 12.46 8.04
N GLU A 100 -10.77 13.25 8.89
CA GLU A 100 -11.10 14.65 8.58
C GLU A 100 -9.84 15.49 8.32
N VAL A 101 -8.79 15.29 9.14
CA VAL A 101 -7.50 15.96 8.95
C VAL A 101 -6.86 15.54 7.62
N ILE A 102 -6.84 14.24 7.32
CA ILE A 102 -6.26 13.72 6.07
C ILE A 102 -7.05 14.23 4.87
N ASP A 103 -8.38 14.16 4.90
CA ASP A 103 -9.24 14.67 3.83
C ASP A 103 -8.93 16.15 3.56
N THR A 104 -8.84 16.98 4.61
CA THR A 104 -8.49 18.40 4.46
C THR A 104 -7.12 18.62 3.82
N LEU A 105 -6.12 17.80 4.18
CA LEU A 105 -4.77 17.92 3.62
C LEU A 105 -4.70 17.44 2.18
N VAL A 106 -5.45 16.40 1.83
CA VAL A 106 -5.52 15.87 0.46
C VAL A 106 -6.30 16.81 -0.45
N ASP A 107 -7.41 17.38 0.02
CA ASP A 107 -8.23 18.31 -0.77
C ASP A 107 -7.50 19.63 -1.06
N THR A 108 -6.48 20.00 -0.26
CA THR A 108 -5.62 21.17 -0.58
C THR A 108 -4.69 20.93 -1.76
N VAL A 109 -4.50 19.70 -2.18
CA VAL A 109 -3.85 19.34 -3.45
C VAL A 109 -4.90 19.42 -4.56
N GLN A 110 -5.54 20.60 -4.72
CA GLN A 110 -6.37 20.84 -5.89
C GLN A 110 -5.48 20.72 -7.12
N GLU A 111 -5.93 19.93 -8.06
CA GLU A 111 -5.41 19.85 -9.41
C GLU A 111 -5.12 21.27 -9.89
N LYS A 112 -3.84 21.59 -10.09
CA LYS A 112 -3.50 22.79 -10.86
C LYS A 112 -4.28 22.68 -12.16
N PRO A 113 -5.16 23.63 -12.49
CA PRO A 113 -5.87 23.55 -13.75
C PRO A 113 -4.79 23.46 -14.85
N GLU A 114 -4.87 22.44 -15.68
CA GLU A 114 -3.99 22.21 -16.84
C GLU A 114 -3.94 23.41 -17.80
N ASN A 115 -4.73 24.45 -17.51
CA ASN A 115 -4.89 25.63 -18.36
C ASN A 115 -3.83 26.72 -18.12
N ASP A 116 -2.90 26.56 -17.16
CA ASP A 116 -1.83 27.57 -16.96
C ASP A 116 -0.56 27.26 -17.77
N LEU A 117 -0.53 26.15 -18.52
CA LEU A 117 0.56 25.80 -19.43
C LEU A 117 0.37 26.32 -20.87
N MET A 118 -0.81 26.89 -21.20
CA MET A 118 -1.06 27.40 -22.55
C MET A 118 -0.88 28.92 -22.71
N MET A 119 -0.45 29.64 -21.68
CA MET A 119 -0.30 31.11 -21.76
C MET A 119 1.13 31.58 -21.55
N ARG A 120 2.16 30.87 -22.03
CA ARG A 120 3.54 31.37 -21.97
C ARG A 120 4.43 30.98 -23.13
N THR A 121 3.89 30.72 -24.30
CA THR A 121 4.71 30.50 -25.48
C THR A 121 4.83 31.75 -26.39
N GLU A 122 4.17 32.85 -26.04
CA GLU A 122 4.18 34.05 -26.92
C GLU A 122 5.14 35.17 -26.46
N ASP A 123 5.73 35.10 -25.25
CA ASP A 123 6.57 36.17 -24.71
C ASP A 123 8.07 35.85 -24.61
N PHE A 124 8.55 34.73 -25.15
CA PHE A 124 9.98 34.51 -25.31
C PHE A 124 10.36 34.68 -26.78
N PRO A 125 11.02 35.77 -27.13
CA PRO A 125 11.63 35.86 -28.46
C PRO A 125 12.66 34.73 -28.58
N ILE A 126 12.41 33.80 -29.48
CA ILE A 126 13.35 32.72 -29.81
C ILE A 126 14.58 33.46 -30.41
N PRO A 127 15.79 33.34 -29.78
CA PRO A 127 17.00 33.86 -30.40
C PRO A 127 17.17 33.15 -31.74
N SER A 128 17.33 33.92 -32.80
CA SER A 128 17.46 33.41 -34.16
C SER A 128 18.78 32.69 -34.44
N GLU A 129 19.60 32.47 -33.44
CA GLU A 129 20.85 31.74 -33.55
C GLU A 129 20.92 30.67 -32.46
N ASN A 130 20.98 29.43 -32.88
CA ASN A 130 21.20 28.27 -32.02
C ASN A 130 22.70 28.25 -31.64
N PRO A 131 23.09 28.53 -30.38
CA PRO A 131 24.49 28.53 -29.99
C PRO A 131 25.12 27.11 -29.96
N TYR A 132 24.36 26.09 -30.27
CA TYR A 132 24.80 24.68 -30.32
C TYR A 132 24.80 24.09 -31.74
N GLU A 133 24.75 24.90 -32.76
CA GLU A 133 25.01 24.42 -34.12
C GLU A 133 26.51 24.16 -34.24
N SER A 134 26.88 22.92 -33.93
CA SER A 134 28.22 22.40 -34.20
C SER A 134 28.49 22.51 -35.68
N PRO A 135 29.66 23.03 -36.11
CA PRO A 135 30.00 23.14 -37.53
C PRO A 135 29.88 21.75 -38.16
N ALA A 136 29.13 21.71 -39.24
CA ALA A 136 28.89 20.49 -40.02
C ALA A 136 30.21 19.76 -40.25
N LEU A 137 30.32 18.54 -39.70
CA LEU A 137 31.31 17.58 -40.13
C LEU A 137 31.03 17.30 -41.60
N SER A 138 31.83 17.93 -42.47
CA SER A 138 31.82 17.63 -43.88
C SER A 138 32.04 16.16 -44.12
N ALA A 139 31.29 15.60 -45.04
CA ALA A 139 31.20 14.18 -45.37
C ALA A 139 32.51 13.54 -45.87
N GLU A 140 33.64 14.15 -45.63
CA GLU A 140 34.97 13.75 -46.15
C GLU A 140 35.81 12.90 -45.17
N ASN A 141 35.38 12.73 -43.89
CA ASN A 141 36.13 11.96 -42.89
C ASN A 141 35.52 10.61 -42.51
N ALA A 142 34.56 10.09 -43.25
CA ALA A 142 33.91 8.81 -42.97
C ALA A 142 34.61 7.59 -43.61
N GLN A 143 35.80 7.74 -44.17
CA GLN A 143 36.53 6.63 -44.81
C GLN A 143 37.92 6.46 -44.24
N LYS A 144 38.07 6.16 -42.97
CA LYS A 144 39.27 5.51 -42.40
C LYS A 144 39.00 5.07 -40.98
N ILE A 145 38.15 4.06 -40.80
CA ILE A 145 38.21 3.21 -39.65
C ILE A 145 38.77 1.89 -40.17
N ASP A 146 40.05 1.71 -39.93
CA ASP A 146 40.81 0.51 -40.26
C ASP A 146 40.22 -0.68 -39.49
N GLU A 147 39.96 -1.80 -40.22
CA GLU A 147 39.46 -3.07 -39.72
C GLU A 147 40.41 -3.81 -38.76
N LYS A 148 41.40 -3.13 -38.19
CA LYS A 148 42.49 -3.74 -37.40
C LYS A 148 42.34 -3.58 -35.88
N SER A 149 41.26 -3.02 -35.38
CA SER A 149 41.09 -2.78 -33.93
C SER A 149 40.11 -3.73 -33.22
N ILE A 150 39.62 -4.77 -33.88
CA ILE A 150 38.63 -5.69 -33.30
C ILE A 150 39.26 -7.02 -32.82
N GLU A 151 40.58 -7.22 -32.98
CA GLU A 151 41.23 -8.52 -32.75
C GLU A 151 41.92 -8.69 -31.37
N ASN A 152 41.64 -7.81 -30.38
CA ASN A 152 42.22 -7.96 -29.04
C ASN A 152 41.19 -7.66 -27.95
N LEU A 153 40.16 -8.51 -27.82
CA LEU A 153 39.39 -8.62 -26.58
C LEU A 153 39.73 -9.95 -25.93
N PRO A 154 40.21 -9.99 -24.68
CA PRO A 154 40.51 -11.23 -23.97
C PRO A 154 39.20 -11.96 -23.62
N GLU A 155 39.19 -13.25 -23.87
CA GLU A 155 38.10 -14.21 -23.71
C GLU A 155 37.86 -14.67 -22.25
N ASP A 156 38.34 -13.97 -21.23
CA ASP A 156 38.28 -14.44 -19.85
C ASP A 156 37.50 -13.51 -18.91
N ALA A 157 36.16 -13.54 -18.97
CA ALA A 157 35.34 -12.93 -17.93
C ALA A 157 33.93 -13.59 -17.76
N TYR A 158 33.81 -14.89 -17.98
CA TYR A 158 32.63 -15.64 -17.55
C TYR A 158 33.07 -16.98 -16.96
N ASP A 159 33.60 -16.96 -15.73
CA ASP A 159 33.49 -18.07 -14.80
C ASP A 159 33.72 -17.55 -13.38
N THR A 160 32.70 -17.68 -12.54
CA THR A 160 32.75 -18.15 -11.17
C THR A 160 31.48 -17.85 -10.38
N HIS A 161 30.85 -18.97 -10.03
CA HIS A 161 30.09 -19.30 -8.82
C HIS A 161 28.93 -18.40 -8.37
#